data_64fa639cb4835425406a8da5efdd2adb
#
_entry.id   64fa639cb4835425406a8da5efdd2adb
#
_cell.length_a   1.000
_cell.length_b   1.000
_cell.length_c   1.000
_cell.angle_alpha   90.00
_cell.angle_beta   90.00
_cell.angle_gamma   90.00
#
_symmetry.space_group_name_H-M   'P 1'
#
loop_
_entity.id
_entity.type
_entity.pdbx_description
1 polymer ?
#
loop_
_entity_poly.entity_id
_entity_poly.type
_entity_poly.pdbx_seq_one_letter_code
_entity_poly.pdbx_strand_id
1 'polypeptide(L)'
;MSKHEFFFKIANTADEFEQIHRLNYQTFSEEIPQHKKNEEQKLVDSFHAENTYIICVKENEVIGMTAIRDNRPFSLDRKIGPVEQSLSFPVNTPCEVRLLSVKKEYRNGRVFLGLAQFLIKYCLKKGYDIAFISGTVRQLKLYGQLGFQPFAQLTGTDEALFQPMYLTKKTFDESIAGRILPPTIPFLPGPVQISEKVMNALSMTPISH
;
A
#
# COMPACT_ATOMS: atom_id res chain seq x y z
N MET A 1 -17.26 -20.87 13.37
CA MET A 1 -16.33 -19.84 12.85
C MET A 1 -16.73 -19.55 11.41
N SER A 2 -17.08 -18.29 11.11
CA SER A 2 -17.57 -17.89 9.78
C SER A 2 -16.46 -18.08 8.74
N LYS A 3 -16.72 -18.88 7.68
CA LYS A 3 -15.76 -19.24 6.61
C LYS A 3 -15.34 -18.10 5.67
N HIS A 4 -15.61 -16.82 5.98
CA HIS A 4 -15.42 -15.71 5.04
C HIS A 4 -14.76 -14.48 5.65
N GLU A 5 -14.00 -14.63 6.71
CA GLU A 5 -13.45 -13.50 7.45
C GLU A 5 -12.03 -13.17 6.95
N PHE A 6 -11.82 -11.88 6.57
CA PHE A 6 -10.51 -11.34 6.24
C PHE A 6 -9.76 -10.98 7.53
N PHE A 7 -8.53 -11.44 7.66
CA PHE A 7 -7.68 -11.15 8.80
C PHE A 7 -6.48 -10.29 8.38
N PHE A 8 -6.31 -9.14 9.02
CA PHE A 8 -5.22 -8.20 8.72
C PHE A 8 -4.19 -8.24 9.83
N LYS A 9 -2.92 -8.40 9.47
CA LYS A 9 -1.80 -8.51 10.43
C LYS A 9 -0.47 -8.10 9.81
N ILE A 10 0.57 -7.99 10.66
CA ILE A 10 1.96 -7.94 10.21
C ILE A 10 2.42 -9.38 9.95
N ALA A 11 3.05 -9.64 8.80
CA ALA A 11 3.63 -10.94 8.48
C ALA A 11 4.78 -11.26 9.42
N ASN A 12 4.83 -12.49 9.92
CA ASN A 12 5.85 -12.92 10.88
C ASN A 12 6.24 -14.40 10.77
N THR A 13 5.73 -15.14 9.78
CA THR A 13 6.10 -16.55 9.57
C THR A 13 6.79 -16.74 8.21
N ALA A 14 7.63 -17.78 8.11
CA ALA A 14 8.32 -18.10 6.86
C ALA A 14 7.35 -18.40 5.71
N ASP A 15 6.24 -19.08 6.00
CA ASP A 15 5.20 -19.38 5.02
C ASP A 15 4.53 -18.12 4.48
N GLU A 16 4.22 -17.15 5.35
CA GLU A 16 3.67 -15.86 4.93
C GLU A 16 4.63 -15.09 4.03
N PHE A 17 5.93 -15.09 4.35
CA PHE A 17 6.93 -14.45 3.49
C PHE A 17 7.05 -15.14 2.14
N GLU A 18 7.00 -16.46 2.10
CA GLU A 18 6.98 -17.22 0.85
C GLU A 18 5.77 -16.84 -0.03
N GLN A 19 4.58 -16.75 0.57
CA GLN A 19 3.35 -16.35 -0.11
C GLN A 19 3.43 -14.87 -0.59
N ILE A 20 4.03 -13.96 0.19
CA ILE A 20 4.30 -12.58 -0.19
C ILE A 20 5.18 -12.53 -1.44
N HIS A 21 6.26 -13.31 -1.50
CA HIS A 21 7.17 -13.33 -2.65
C HIS A 21 6.48 -13.81 -3.93
N ARG A 22 5.57 -14.80 -3.81
CA ARG A 22 4.75 -15.29 -4.93
C ARG A 22 3.73 -14.25 -5.39
N LEU A 23 3.02 -13.61 -4.46
CA LEU A 23 2.05 -12.56 -4.78
C LEU A 23 2.75 -11.34 -5.41
N ASN A 24 3.96 -11.02 -4.94
CA ASN A 24 4.81 -9.98 -5.50
C ASN A 24 5.17 -10.29 -6.96
N TYR A 25 5.57 -11.54 -7.24
CA TYR A 25 5.89 -12.00 -8.60
C TYR A 25 4.67 -11.91 -9.52
N GLN A 26 3.52 -12.44 -9.09
CA GLN A 26 2.27 -12.36 -9.86
C GLN A 26 1.93 -10.92 -10.24
N THR A 27 2.08 -9.99 -9.28
CA THR A 27 1.72 -8.59 -9.51
C THR A 27 2.77 -7.85 -10.36
N PHE A 28 4.07 -7.96 -10.03
CA PHE A 28 5.11 -7.10 -10.60
C PHE A 28 6.00 -7.76 -11.66
N SER A 29 5.77 -9.04 -11.98
CA SER A 29 6.43 -9.73 -13.09
C SER A 29 5.45 -10.24 -14.14
N GLU A 30 4.23 -10.64 -13.73
CA GLU A 30 3.25 -11.19 -14.67
C GLU A 30 2.21 -10.17 -15.12
N GLU A 31 1.60 -9.41 -14.16
CA GLU A 31 0.53 -8.47 -14.48
C GLU A 31 1.06 -7.08 -14.87
N ILE A 32 2.07 -6.60 -14.14
CA ILE A 32 2.74 -5.32 -14.39
C ILE A 32 4.21 -5.66 -14.63
N PRO A 33 4.70 -5.72 -15.87
CA PRO A 33 6.02 -6.27 -16.19
C PRO A 33 7.17 -5.32 -15.81
N GLN A 34 7.30 -5.02 -14.52
CA GLN A 34 8.39 -4.22 -13.96
C GLN A 34 9.63 -5.06 -13.68
N HIS A 35 9.48 -6.39 -13.57
CA HIS A 35 10.56 -7.34 -13.33
C HIS A 35 10.49 -8.50 -14.31
N LYS A 36 11.65 -9.06 -14.63
CA LYS A 36 11.75 -10.24 -15.49
C LYS A 36 11.10 -11.46 -14.82
N LYS A 37 10.45 -12.29 -15.62
CA LYS A 37 9.94 -13.58 -15.17
C LYS A 37 11.09 -14.52 -14.84
N ASN A 38 10.89 -15.40 -13.85
CA ASN A 38 11.83 -16.44 -13.43
C ASN A 38 11.10 -17.76 -13.22
N GLU A 39 11.84 -18.86 -13.20
CA GLU A 39 11.32 -20.22 -13.07
C GLU A 39 10.74 -20.50 -11.67
N GLU A 40 11.27 -19.85 -10.64
CA GLU A 40 10.82 -20.02 -9.25
C GLU A 40 9.46 -19.37 -8.99
N GLN A 41 8.99 -18.49 -9.90
CA GLN A 41 7.77 -17.70 -9.75
C GLN A 41 7.72 -16.92 -8.43
N LYS A 42 8.87 -16.35 -8.04
CA LYS A 42 9.06 -15.57 -6.82
C LYS A 42 9.77 -14.26 -7.11
N LEU A 43 9.33 -13.21 -6.45
CA LEU A 43 9.98 -11.92 -6.46
C LEU A 43 10.25 -11.46 -5.03
N VAL A 44 11.48 -11.65 -4.57
CA VAL A 44 11.96 -11.13 -3.30
C VAL A 44 12.32 -9.67 -3.48
N ASP A 45 11.70 -8.78 -2.72
CA ASP A 45 12.03 -7.36 -2.77
C ASP A 45 13.46 -7.12 -2.26
N SER A 46 14.19 -6.21 -2.91
CA SER A 46 15.58 -5.89 -2.55
C SER A 46 15.74 -5.34 -1.12
N PHE A 47 14.66 -4.87 -0.51
CA PHE A 47 14.61 -4.38 0.87
C PHE A 47 13.86 -5.33 1.81
N HIS A 48 13.69 -6.60 1.43
CA HIS A 48 12.91 -7.58 2.18
C HIS A 48 13.25 -7.62 3.67
N ALA A 49 14.53 -7.60 4.01
CA ALA A 49 14.99 -7.66 5.40
C ALA A 49 14.62 -6.42 6.24
N GLU A 50 14.31 -5.30 5.60
CA GLU A 50 13.98 -4.02 6.24
C GLU A 50 12.49 -3.68 6.15
N ASN A 51 11.74 -4.38 5.30
CA ASN A 51 10.32 -4.13 5.12
C ASN A 51 9.50 -4.70 6.28
N THR A 52 8.53 -3.92 6.75
CA THR A 52 7.39 -4.44 7.51
C THR A 52 6.24 -4.72 6.54
N TYR A 53 5.82 -5.96 6.42
CA TYR A 53 4.71 -6.35 5.54
C TYR A 53 3.40 -6.40 6.33
N ILE A 54 2.42 -5.63 5.88
CA ILE A 54 1.03 -5.74 6.32
C ILE A 54 0.32 -6.64 5.31
N ILE A 55 -0.33 -7.69 5.79
CA ILE A 55 -0.99 -8.69 4.95
C ILE A 55 -2.46 -8.84 5.30
N CYS A 56 -3.23 -9.24 4.30
CA CYS A 56 -4.58 -9.76 4.45
C CYS A 56 -4.55 -11.27 4.22
N VAL A 57 -5.01 -12.02 5.21
CA VAL A 57 -5.06 -13.49 5.17
C VAL A 57 -6.52 -13.95 5.15
N LYS A 58 -6.82 -14.94 4.33
CA LYS A 58 -8.08 -15.67 4.30
C LYS A 58 -7.78 -17.17 4.17
N GLU A 59 -8.31 -17.99 5.08
CA GLU A 59 -8.11 -19.45 5.06
C GLU A 59 -6.63 -19.87 4.96
N ASN A 60 -5.73 -19.19 5.72
CA ASN A 60 -4.27 -19.35 5.71
C ASN A 60 -3.57 -18.90 4.40
N GLU A 61 -4.28 -18.27 3.50
CA GLU A 61 -3.74 -17.73 2.26
C GLU A 61 -3.54 -16.22 2.34
N VAL A 62 -2.36 -15.71 1.94
CA VAL A 62 -2.10 -14.27 1.77
C VAL A 62 -2.76 -13.82 0.47
N ILE A 63 -3.85 -13.05 0.60
CA ILE A 63 -4.66 -12.58 -0.54
C ILE A 63 -4.41 -11.10 -0.87
N GLY A 64 -3.67 -10.41 -0.03
CA GLY A 64 -3.25 -9.03 -0.27
C GLY A 64 -2.14 -8.61 0.68
N MET A 65 -1.34 -7.65 0.25
CA MET A 65 -0.23 -7.12 1.03
C MET A 65 0.11 -5.68 0.69
N THR A 66 0.81 -5.01 1.59
CA THR A 66 1.59 -3.80 1.36
C THR A 66 2.83 -3.82 2.25
N ALA A 67 3.91 -3.17 1.83
CA ALA A 67 5.14 -3.06 2.60
C ALA A 67 5.36 -1.62 3.07
N ILE A 68 5.92 -1.46 4.27
CA ILE A 68 6.37 -0.19 4.81
C ILE A 68 7.86 -0.29 5.09
N ARG A 69 8.59 0.76 4.76
CA ARG A 69 10.01 0.92 5.06
C ARG A 69 10.27 2.30 5.63
N ASP A 70 11.03 2.39 6.72
CA ASP A 70 11.45 3.65 7.36
C ASP A 70 12.97 3.86 7.32
N ASN A 71 13.74 2.85 6.89
CA ASN A 71 15.18 2.96 6.68
C ASN A 71 15.51 3.62 5.32
N ARG A 72 16.54 4.49 5.34
CA ARG A 72 17.07 5.17 4.15
C ARG A 72 18.21 4.37 3.50
N PRO A 73 18.46 4.55 2.18
CA PRO A 73 17.69 5.34 1.22
C PRO A 73 16.37 4.64 0.83
N PHE A 74 15.32 5.42 0.57
CA PHE A 74 14.06 4.89 0.02
C PHE A 74 14.26 4.44 -1.44
N SER A 75 13.31 3.64 -1.96
CA SER A 75 13.35 3.31 -3.40
C SER A 75 13.13 4.56 -4.26
N LEU A 76 12.37 5.53 -3.76
CA LEU A 76 12.20 6.83 -4.40
C LEU A 76 13.49 7.62 -4.46
N ASP A 77 14.32 7.62 -3.40
CA ASP A 77 15.60 8.32 -3.41
C ASP A 77 16.53 7.84 -4.53
N ARG A 78 16.49 6.55 -4.84
CA ARG A 78 17.28 5.97 -5.93
C ARG A 78 16.78 6.39 -7.31
N LYS A 79 15.53 6.85 -7.41
CA LYS A 79 14.87 7.19 -8.68
C LYS A 79 14.90 8.69 -8.97
N ILE A 80 14.70 9.53 -7.94
CA ILE A 80 14.55 10.99 -8.10
C ILE A 80 15.52 11.80 -7.23
N GLY A 81 16.46 11.15 -6.53
CA GLY A 81 17.31 11.79 -5.50
C GLY A 81 16.58 11.94 -4.16
N PRO A 82 17.22 12.53 -3.16
CA PRO A 82 16.63 12.70 -1.82
C PRO A 82 15.25 13.35 -1.88
N VAL A 83 14.22 12.65 -1.44
CA VAL A 83 12.80 13.07 -1.59
C VAL A 83 12.53 14.42 -0.92
N GLU A 84 13.26 14.76 0.15
CA GLU A 84 13.11 16.01 0.89
C GLU A 84 13.45 17.24 0.05
N GLN A 85 14.35 17.11 -0.94
CA GLN A 85 14.74 18.22 -1.82
C GLN A 85 13.60 18.69 -2.73
N SER A 86 12.60 17.84 -2.94
CA SER A 86 11.43 18.16 -3.76
C SER A 86 10.23 18.65 -2.93
N LEU A 87 10.39 18.82 -1.62
CA LEU A 87 9.33 19.28 -0.71
C LEU A 87 9.59 20.71 -0.24
N SER A 88 8.51 21.46 -0.01
CA SER A 88 8.56 22.84 0.50
C SER A 88 8.42 22.94 2.03
N PHE A 89 8.42 21.81 2.73
CA PHE A 89 8.23 21.72 4.17
C PHE A 89 9.17 20.65 4.78
N PRO A 90 9.52 20.77 6.08
CA PRO A 90 10.41 19.81 6.72
C PRO A 90 9.75 18.45 6.92
N VAL A 91 10.58 17.41 6.95
CA VAL A 91 10.22 16.01 7.20
C VAL A 91 11.08 15.50 8.35
N ASN A 92 10.45 14.85 9.35
CA ASN A 92 11.16 14.36 10.53
C ASN A 92 11.18 12.83 10.61
N THR A 93 10.03 12.18 10.44
CA THR A 93 9.87 10.74 10.60
C THR A 93 9.18 10.12 9.37
N PRO A 94 9.87 10.10 8.22
CA PRO A 94 9.29 9.59 6.98
C PRO A 94 9.22 8.07 6.94
N CYS A 95 8.26 7.55 6.16
CA CYS A 95 8.26 6.18 5.71
C CYS A 95 7.92 6.09 4.22
N GLU A 96 8.30 4.98 3.58
CA GLU A 96 7.92 4.65 2.21
C GLU A 96 6.95 3.47 2.22
N VAL A 97 5.79 3.64 1.60
CA VAL A 97 4.79 2.56 1.41
C VAL A 97 4.95 2.00 0.00
N ARG A 98 5.04 0.67 -0.08
CA ARG A 98 5.45 -0.03 -1.30
C ARG A 98 4.65 -1.31 -1.50
N LEU A 99 4.77 -1.88 -2.69
CA LEU A 99 4.36 -3.25 -3.02
C LEU A 99 2.90 -3.56 -2.68
N LEU A 100 1.99 -2.58 -2.93
CA LEU A 100 0.57 -2.86 -2.77
C LEU A 100 0.12 -3.87 -3.81
N SER A 101 -0.26 -5.05 -3.35
CA SER A 101 -0.72 -6.16 -4.17
C SER A 101 -1.97 -6.80 -3.56
N VAL A 102 -2.93 -7.13 -4.42
CA VAL A 102 -4.15 -7.87 -4.04
C VAL A 102 -4.43 -8.89 -5.14
N LYS A 103 -4.73 -10.12 -4.79
CA LYS A 103 -5.13 -11.16 -5.76
C LYS A 103 -6.35 -10.71 -6.55
N LYS A 104 -6.40 -11.03 -7.85
CA LYS A 104 -7.43 -10.55 -8.79
C LYS A 104 -8.84 -10.77 -8.29
N GLU A 105 -9.13 -11.96 -7.79
CA GLU A 105 -10.44 -12.38 -7.28
C GLU A 105 -10.89 -11.62 -6.03
N TYR A 106 -9.98 -10.92 -5.36
CA TYR A 106 -10.25 -10.12 -4.15
C TYR A 106 -10.18 -8.61 -4.38
N ARG A 107 -10.08 -8.13 -5.63
CA ARG A 107 -9.99 -6.69 -5.97
C ARG A 107 -11.34 -5.97 -5.96
N ASN A 108 -12.26 -6.40 -5.12
CA ASN A 108 -13.56 -5.76 -4.89
C ASN A 108 -13.51 -4.58 -3.90
N GLY A 109 -12.33 -4.11 -3.54
CA GLY A 109 -12.11 -2.97 -2.63
C GLY A 109 -12.01 -3.34 -1.14
N ARG A 110 -12.59 -4.44 -0.68
CA ARG A 110 -12.58 -4.80 0.77
C ARG A 110 -11.19 -5.05 1.31
N VAL A 111 -10.38 -5.84 0.60
CA VAL A 111 -9.00 -6.15 1.00
C VAL A 111 -8.15 -4.89 0.99
N PHE A 112 -8.26 -4.07 -0.07
CA PHE A 112 -7.56 -2.80 -0.16
C PHE A 112 -7.89 -1.87 1.00
N LEU A 113 -9.17 -1.69 1.32
CA LEU A 113 -9.61 -0.84 2.43
C LEU A 113 -9.09 -1.33 3.78
N GLY A 114 -9.13 -2.63 4.04
CA GLY A 114 -8.60 -3.19 5.26
C GLY A 114 -7.09 -3.00 5.39
N LEU A 115 -6.33 -3.21 4.30
CA LEU A 115 -4.90 -2.92 4.25
C LEU A 115 -4.63 -1.44 4.51
N ALA A 116 -5.37 -0.53 3.87
CA ALA A 116 -5.21 0.92 4.06
C ALA A 116 -5.53 1.34 5.50
N GLN A 117 -6.59 0.82 6.10
CA GLN A 117 -6.94 1.10 7.51
C GLN A 117 -5.85 0.60 8.48
N PHE A 118 -5.35 -0.62 8.27
CA PHE A 118 -4.27 -1.17 9.08
C PHE A 118 -3.00 -0.34 8.93
N LEU A 119 -2.64 0.02 7.70
CA LEU A 119 -1.50 0.86 7.36
C LEU A 119 -1.56 2.21 8.08
N ILE A 120 -2.69 2.92 8.01
CA ILE A 120 -2.88 4.22 8.67
C ILE A 120 -2.68 4.09 10.19
N LYS A 121 -3.32 3.09 10.82
CA LYS A 121 -3.14 2.83 12.26
C LYS A 121 -1.69 2.53 12.62
N TYR A 122 -1.00 1.75 11.79
CA TYR A 122 0.41 1.43 11.98
C TYR A 122 1.27 2.68 11.90
N CYS A 123 1.10 3.51 10.85
CA CYS A 123 1.83 4.76 10.67
C CYS A 123 1.63 5.73 11.85
N LEU A 124 0.39 5.91 12.30
CA LEU A 124 0.08 6.76 13.46
C LEU A 124 0.73 6.23 14.75
N LYS A 125 0.68 4.91 14.98
CA LYS A 125 1.32 4.28 16.14
C LYS A 125 2.84 4.43 16.14
N LYS A 126 3.48 4.40 14.95
CA LYS A 126 4.91 4.59 14.78
C LYS A 126 5.34 6.07 14.83
N GLY A 127 4.37 7.00 14.75
CA GLY A 127 4.66 8.43 14.76
C GLY A 127 5.25 8.94 13.44
N TYR A 128 5.00 8.28 12.32
CA TYR A 128 5.41 8.80 11.02
C TYR A 128 4.63 10.06 10.67
N ASP A 129 5.35 11.13 10.27
CA ASP A 129 4.74 12.41 9.89
C ASP A 129 4.40 12.48 8.40
N ILE A 130 5.06 11.66 7.58
CA ILE A 130 4.85 11.59 6.14
C ILE A 130 5.07 10.18 5.61
N ALA A 131 4.22 9.76 4.67
CA ALA A 131 4.38 8.53 3.91
C ALA A 131 4.57 8.84 2.42
N PHE A 132 5.59 8.25 1.79
CA PHE A 132 5.87 8.37 0.37
C PHE A 132 5.41 7.13 -0.40
N ILE A 133 4.97 7.33 -1.65
CA ILE A 133 4.68 6.26 -2.61
C ILE A 133 5.21 6.59 -4.01
N SER A 134 5.52 5.56 -4.78
CA SER A 134 5.57 5.61 -6.23
C SER A 134 4.19 5.24 -6.78
N GLY A 135 3.32 6.22 -6.96
CA GLY A 135 1.95 5.99 -7.40
C GLY A 135 1.90 5.62 -8.89
N THR A 136 1.34 4.46 -9.23
CA THR A 136 1.14 4.09 -10.64
C THR A 136 0.14 5.04 -11.30
N VAL A 137 0.39 5.41 -12.57
CA VAL A 137 -0.46 6.37 -13.31
C VAL A 137 -1.93 5.92 -13.34
N ARG A 138 -2.16 4.62 -13.47
CA ARG A 138 -3.51 4.03 -13.51
C ARG A 138 -4.32 4.23 -12.22
N GLN A 139 -3.66 4.50 -11.09
CA GLN A 139 -4.27 4.57 -9.76
C GLN A 139 -4.24 5.98 -9.15
N LEU A 140 -3.83 7.02 -9.90
CA LEU A 140 -3.69 8.39 -9.38
C LEU A 140 -4.98 8.93 -8.76
N LYS A 141 -6.14 8.62 -9.36
CA LYS A 141 -7.43 9.02 -8.80
C LYS A 141 -7.70 8.40 -7.43
N LEU A 142 -7.38 7.12 -7.26
CA LEU A 142 -7.51 6.41 -5.99
C LEU A 142 -6.57 7.02 -4.93
N TYR A 143 -5.31 7.26 -5.29
CA TYR A 143 -4.36 7.87 -4.35
C TYR A 143 -4.79 9.28 -3.95
N GLY A 144 -5.30 10.10 -4.88
CA GLY A 144 -5.86 11.41 -4.57
C GLY A 144 -7.05 11.35 -3.61
N GLN A 145 -7.93 10.34 -3.75
CA GLN A 145 -9.05 10.11 -2.82
C GLN A 145 -8.58 9.71 -1.41
N LEU A 146 -7.41 9.08 -1.30
CA LEU A 146 -6.75 8.76 -0.02
C LEU A 146 -6.00 9.96 0.58
N GLY A 147 -5.86 11.08 -0.14
CA GLY A 147 -5.17 12.29 0.28
C GLY A 147 -3.71 12.37 -0.14
N PHE A 148 -3.21 11.44 -0.95
CA PHE A 148 -1.88 11.55 -1.52
C PHE A 148 -1.78 12.72 -2.50
N GLN A 149 -0.69 13.50 -2.39
CA GLN A 149 -0.39 14.65 -3.22
C GLN A 149 0.89 14.40 -4.03
N PRO A 150 0.92 14.75 -5.34
CA PRO A 150 2.14 14.69 -6.12
C PRO A 150 3.14 15.75 -5.62
N PHE A 151 4.46 15.43 -5.61
CA PHE A 151 5.50 16.36 -5.16
C PHE A 151 6.70 16.47 -6.10
N ALA A 152 6.78 15.61 -7.10
CA ALA A 152 7.81 15.66 -8.14
C ALA A 152 7.21 15.32 -9.50
N GLN A 153 8.00 15.42 -10.57
CA GLN A 153 7.54 15.11 -11.92
C GLN A 153 7.27 13.61 -12.08
N LEU A 154 6.41 13.31 -13.06
CA LEU A 154 6.17 11.95 -13.51
C LEU A 154 7.49 11.32 -13.98
N THR A 155 7.81 10.14 -13.50
CA THR A 155 9.13 9.50 -13.67
C THR A 155 8.95 8.02 -14.03
N GLY A 156 9.96 7.44 -14.69
CA GLY A 156 9.99 6.04 -15.08
C GLY A 156 10.13 5.87 -16.58
N THR A 157 9.82 4.67 -17.08
CA THR A 157 9.77 4.36 -18.51
C THR A 157 8.33 4.40 -19.01
N ASP A 158 8.12 4.45 -20.33
CA ASP A 158 6.78 4.45 -20.93
C ASP A 158 5.92 3.27 -20.48
N GLU A 159 6.55 2.13 -20.17
CA GLU A 159 5.87 0.92 -19.69
C GLU A 159 5.59 0.93 -18.18
N ALA A 160 6.34 1.74 -17.40
CA ALA A 160 6.32 1.76 -15.95
C ALA A 160 6.42 3.17 -15.36
N LEU A 161 5.61 4.10 -15.90
CA LEU A 161 5.50 5.45 -15.37
C LEU A 161 4.86 5.46 -13.98
N PHE A 162 5.42 6.26 -13.08
CA PHE A 162 4.90 6.48 -11.73
C PHE A 162 4.96 7.96 -11.34
N GLN A 163 4.07 8.35 -10.47
CA GLN A 163 4.01 9.66 -9.85
C GLN A 163 4.57 9.57 -8.44
N PRO A 164 5.67 10.27 -8.10
CA PRO A 164 6.07 10.46 -6.71
C PRO A 164 4.99 11.22 -5.95
N MET A 165 4.46 10.62 -4.88
CA MET A 165 3.41 11.22 -4.08
C MET A 165 3.71 11.08 -2.60
N TYR A 166 3.19 12.01 -1.80
CA TYR A 166 3.27 11.96 -0.34
C TYR A 166 1.88 12.03 0.29
N LEU A 167 1.79 11.53 1.50
CA LEU A 167 0.63 11.62 2.39
C LEU A 167 1.09 12.10 3.75
N THR A 168 0.45 13.14 4.29
CA THR A 168 0.59 13.56 5.68
C THR A 168 -0.72 13.35 6.42
N LYS A 169 -0.69 13.45 7.76
CA LYS A 169 -1.94 13.42 8.54
C LYS A 169 -2.92 14.50 8.06
N LYS A 170 -2.44 15.72 7.77
CA LYS A 170 -3.26 16.82 7.27
C LYS A 170 -3.94 16.46 5.95
N THR A 171 -3.19 16.02 4.94
CA THR A 171 -3.75 15.72 3.62
C THR A 171 -4.70 14.51 3.66
N PHE A 172 -4.46 13.55 4.59
CA PHE A 172 -5.39 12.45 4.84
C PHE A 172 -6.70 12.94 5.45
N ASP A 173 -6.65 13.73 6.53
CA ASP A 173 -7.84 14.24 7.23
C ASP A 173 -8.74 15.09 6.30
N GLU A 174 -8.14 15.82 5.36
CA GLU A 174 -8.82 16.64 4.35
C GLU A 174 -9.39 15.80 3.19
N SER A 175 -8.97 14.55 3.04
CA SER A 175 -9.34 13.66 1.93
C SER A 175 -10.75 13.05 2.08
N ILE A 176 -11.23 12.44 0.99
CA ILE A 176 -12.47 11.64 1.02
C ILE A 176 -12.32 10.48 2.01
N ALA A 177 -11.18 9.78 1.97
CA ALA A 177 -10.92 8.66 2.86
C ALA A 177 -10.86 9.08 4.34
N GLY A 178 -10.23 10.21 4.66
CA GLY A 178 -10.15 10.74 6.00
C GLY A 178 -11.52 11.07 6.62
N ARG A 179 -12.47 11.51 5.79
CA ARG A 179 -13.85 11.79 6.22
C ARG A 179 -14.67 10.52 6.46
N ILE A 180 -14.35 9.43 5.75
CA ILE A 180 -15.10 8.16 5.77
C ILE A 180 -14.45 7.16 6.72
N LEU A 181 -13.12 7.20 6.87
CA LEU A 181 -12.31 6.32 7.71
C LEU A 181 -11.74 7.10 8.90
N PRO A 182 -12.54 7.48 9.90
CA PRO A 182 -12.00 8.23 11.03
C PRO A 182 -10.89 7.45 11.73
N PRO A 183 -9.81 8.12 12.18
CA PRO A 183 -8.64 7.48 12.81
C PRO A 183 -8.95 6.79 14.15
N THR A 184 -10.11 7.02 14.71
CA THR A 184 -10.59 6.49 15.99
C THR A 184 -11.48 5.26 15.81
N ILE A 185 -10.89 4.13 15.45
CA ILE A 185 -11.49 2.83 15.74
C ILE A 185 -10.65 2.21 16.87
N PRO A 186 -11.24 1.88 18.04
CA PRO A 186 -10.49 1.27 19.12
C PRO A 186 -9.83 -0.02 18.65
N PHE A 187 -8.63 -0.26 19.16
CA PHE A 187 -7.82 -1.45 18.91
C PHE A 187 -8.54 -2.66 19.54
N LEU A 188 -9.48 -3.23 18.81
CA LEU A 188 -10.00 -4.57 19.10
C LEU A 188 -9.35 -5.53 18.08
N PRO A 189 -8.68 -6.59 18.53
CA PRO A 189 -8.29 -7.68 17.64
C PRO A 189 -9.58 -8.39 17.23
N GLY A 190 -10.04 -8.11 16.01
CA GLY A 190 -11.26 -8.67 15.44
C GLY A 190 -11.49 -8.17 14.02
N PRO A 191 -12.40 -8.82 13.27
CA PRO A 191 -12.65 -8.48 11.88
C PRO A 191 -13.13 -7.04 11.76
N VAL A 192 -12.49 -6.29 10.86
CA VAL A 192 -12.91 -4.92 10.55
C VAL A 192 -14.17 -4.99 9.69
N GLN A 193 -15.34 -4.71 10.27
CA GLN A 193 -16.56 -4.52 9.50
C GLN A 193 -16.50 -3.16 8.79
N ILE A 194 -16.36 -3.21 7.48
CA ILE A 194 -16.42 -2.02 6.62
C ILE A 194 -17.89 -1.82 6.26
N SER A 195 -18.44 -0.63 6.53
CA SER A 195 -19.82 -0.33 6.17
C SER A 195 -20.01 -0.28 4.64
N GLU A 196 -21.20 -0.70 4.17
CA GLU A 196 -21.54 -0.66 2.74
C GLU A 196 -21.43 0.75 2.14
N LYS A 197 -21.67 1.81 2.93
CA LYS A 197 -21.48 3.21 2.49
C LYS A 197 -20.04 3.51 2.07
N VAL A 198 -19.05 2.98 2.80
CA VAL A 198 -17.62 3.14 2.50
C VAL A 198 -17.27 2.35 1.24
N MET A 199 -17.82 1.16 1.11
CA MET A 199 -17.63 0.32 -0.07
C MET A 199 -18.18 1.00 -1.33
N ASN A 200 -19.37 1.54 -1.28
CA ASN A 200 -19.99 2.21 -2.42
C ASN A 200 -19.27 3.51 -2.81
N ALA A 201 -18.79 4.31 -1.86
CA ALA A 201 -18.06 5.55 -2.15
C ALA A 201 -16.70 5.30 -2.83
N LEU A 202 -16.04 4.17 -2.56
CA LEU A 202 -14.76 3.80 -3.16
C LEU A 202 -14.89 2.89 -4.39
N SER A 203 -16.01 2.17 -4.53
CA SER A 203 -16.31 1.31 -5.70
C SER A 203 -16.91 2.07 -6.90
N MET A 204 -17.34 3.31 -6.73
CA MET A 204 -17.82 4.16 -7.83
C MET A 204 -16.73 4.60 -8.82
N THR A 205 -15.52 4.09 -8.69
CA THR A 205 -14.46 4.21 -9.69
C THR A 205 -14.35 2.87 -10.41
N PRO A 206 -14.76 2.74 -11.67
CA PRO A 206 -14.49 1.53 -12.43
C PRO A 206 -12.97 1.38 -12.50
N ILE A 207 -12.45 0.26 -12.02
CA ILE A 207 -11.11 -0.19 -12.33
C ILE A 207 -11.16 -0.53 -13.81
N SER A 208 -10.88 0.45 -14.67
CA SER A 208 -10.74 0.19 -16.10
C SER A 208 -9.51 -0.68 -16.30
N HIS A 209 -9.73 -1.81 -16.93
CA HIS A 209 -8.75 -2.76 -17.38
C HIS A 209 -7.71 -2.14 -18.31
#